data_846a649784bfe7cb09b4a897dfb2fea4
#
_entry.id   846a649784bfe7cb09b4a897dfb2fea4
#
_cell.length_a   1.000
_cell.length_b   1.000
_cell.length_c   1.000
_cell.angle_alpha   90.00
_cell.angle_beta   90.00
_cell.angle_gamma   90.00
#
_symmetry.space_group_name_H-M   'P 1'
#
loop_
_entity.id
_entity.type
_entity.pdbx_description
1 polymer ?
#
loop_
_entity_poly.entity_id
_entity_poly.type
_entity_poly.pdbx_seq_one_letter_code
_entity_poly.pdbx_strand_id
1 'polypeptide(L)'
;MDPENVTIVEEVAGSDFGVELKYLETWDGLYAPIGLRLPPGAGPHPLVLLASGNGGGGMAWIRNAVANRGYIMERLLDRGYACAWIRYRTEVELGYENGGRLIRDTRQGRDMFNRSPLEYEDEIAIVEQLKKDPRIDAERIGLIGMSHGGEMVLKITSEYQGIKAAVASEPAAHEFLALIPDETAFVEPETGMRNIEEMQMLETEKVRSRIDLEKAMERISTIDTPILVMGREDDHLQGIFRVSYELLAEADKPVEWVSWDHDLHGYVYPIRGSDGQYEVNEVARAAVEGVLDYLDAHL
;
A
#
# COMPACT_ATOMS: atom_id res chain seq x y z
N MET A 1 4.71 -19.93 23.49
CA MET A 1 5.89 -19.34 22.79
C MET A 1 5.39 -17.98 22.34
N ASP A 2 6.06 -16.93 22.75
CA ASP A 2 5.65 -15.57 22.40
C ASP A 2 5.93 -15.35 20.90
N PRO A 3 4.93 -15.05 20.07
CA PRO A 3 5.10 -14.87 18.62
C PRO A 3 6.09 -13.76 18.26
N GLU A 4 6.22 -12.73 19.09
CA GLU A 4 7.17 -11.64 18.87
C GLU A 4 8.63 -12.09 18.86
N ASN A 5 8.94 -13.20 19.54
CA ASN A 5 10.32 -13.70 19.64
C ASN A 5 10.69 -14.71 18.55
N VAL A 6 9.80 -14.98 17.60
CA VAL A 6 10.09 -15.90 16.49
C VAL A 6 10.39 -15.10 15.23
N THR A 7 11.67 -14.96 14.93
CA THR A 7 12.11 -14.47 13.62
C THR A 7 12.66 -15.65 12.82
N ILE A 8 12.12 -15.86 11.63
CA ILE A 8 12.60 -16.85 10.68
C ILE A 8 13.39 -16.11 9.61
N VAL A 9 14.68 -16.45 9.46
CA VAL A 9 15.52 -15.88 8.40
C VAL A 9 15.56 -16.85 7.24
N GLU A 10 15.20 -16.36 6.06
CA GLU A 10 15.20 -17.12 4.81
C GLU A 10 16.08 -16.43 3.76
N GLU A 11 16.73 -17.23 2.91
CA GLU A 11 17.38 -16.71 1.70
C GLU A 11 16.35 -16.34 0.66
N VAL A 12 16.62 -15.28 -0.10
CA VAL A 12 15.76 -14.85 -1.23
C VAL A 12 16.46 -15.22 -2.52
N ALA A 13 15.83 -16.08 -3.32
CA ALA A 13 16.43 -16.58 -4.56
C ALA A 13 16.82 -15.44 -5.50
N GLY A 14 18.08 -15.42 -5.94
CA GLY A 14 18.62 -14.39 -6.83
C GLY A 14 18.88 -13.04 -6.17
N SER A 15 19.00 -13.00 -4.85
CA SER A 15 19.37 -11.82 -4.07
C SER A 15 20.50 -12.14 -3.10
N ASP A 16 21.35 -11.15 -2.86
CA ASP A 16 22.38 -11.22 -1.81
C ASP A 16 21.81 -10.89 -0.41
N PHE A 17 20.56 -10.48 -0.33
CA PHE A 17 19.87 -10.06 0.88
C PHE A 17 18.80 -11.07 1.29
N GLY A 18 18.86 -11.56 2.52
CA GLY A 18 17.83 -12.40 3.11
C GLY A 18 16.56 -11.64 3.50
N VAL A 19 15.60 -12.37 4.06
CA VAL A 19 14.39 -11.82 4.66
C VAL A 19 14.20 -12.33 6.07
N GLU A 20 13.84 -11.43 6.99
CA GLU A 20 13.37 -11.74 8.33
C GLU A 20 11.84 -11.79 8.32
N LEU A 21 11.29 -12.98 8.46
CA LEU A 21 9.86 -13.22 8.57
C LEU A 21 9.48 -13.25 10.04
N LYS A 22 8.57 -12.37 10.45
CA LYS A 22 8.13 -12.25 11.83
C LYS A 22 6.71 -11.71 11.94
N TYR A 23 6.12 -11.87 13.11
CA TYR A 23 4.87 -11.25 13.49
C TYR A 23 5.15 -10.12 14.45
N LEU A 24 4.54 -8.96 14.23
CA LEU A 24 4.61 -7.82 15.12
C LEU A 24 3.26 -7.60 15.80
N GLU A 25 3.31 -7.25 17.08
CA GLU A 25 2.11 -6.96 17.86
C GLU A 25 1.46 -5.67 17.41
N THR A 26 0.16 -5.70 17.25
CA THR A 26 -0.71 -4.55 16.97
C THR A 26 -1.27 -3.99 18.27
N TRP A 27 -1.88 -2.81 18.23
CA TRP A 27 -2.33 -2.11 19.44
C TRP A 27 -3.38 -2.85 20.26
N ASP A 28 -4.10 -3.77 19.65
CA ASP A 28 -5.11 -4.60 20.34
C ASP A 28 -4.55 -5.95 20.84
N GLY A 29 -3.23 -6.14 20.79
CA GLY A 29 -2.55 -7.35 21.27
C GLY A 29 -2.63 -8.53 20.35
N LEU A 30 -3.04 -8.34 19.09
CA LEU A 30 -2.94 -9.34 18.04
C LEU A 30 -1.66 -9.15 17.24
N TYR A 31 -1.45 -9.95 16.20
CA TYR A 31 -0.19 -9.98 15.48
C TYR A 31 -0.40 -9.91 13.97
N ALA A 32 0.39 -9.05 13.32
CA ALA A 32 0.42 -8.93 11.86
C ALA A 32 1.76 -9.43 11.28
N PRO A 33 1.75 -10.17 10.16
CA PRO A 33 2.96 -10.70 9.55
C PRO A 33 3.70 -9.65 8.75
N ILE A 34 5.03 -9.67 8.84
CA ILE A 34 5.91 -8.86 8.01
C ILE A 34 7.07 -9.67 7.43
N GLY A 35 7.65 -9.16 6.34
CA GLY A 35 8.91 -9.63 5.78
C GLY A 35 9.89 -8.47 5.68
N LEU A 36 10.77 -8.35 6.68
CA LEU A 36 11.78 -7.28 6.76
C LEU A 36 13.06 -7.70 6.04
N ARG A 37 13.59 -6.83 5.21
CA ARG A 37 14.89 -6.98 4.56
C ARG A 37 15.77 -5.79 4.91
N LEU A 38 17.03 -6.05 5.16
CA LEU A 38 18.02 -5.07 5.59
C LEU A 38 19.15 -4.98 4.57
N PRO A 39 19.64 -3.78 4.24
CA PRO A 39 20.85 -3.61 3.46
C PRO A 39 22.08 -4.00 4.30
N PRO A 40 23.28 -4.14 3.70
CA PRO A 40 24.50 -4.44 4.43
C PRO A 40 24.89 -3.26 5.33
N GLY A 41 25.50 -3.58 6.48
CA GLY A 41 25.97 -2.58 7.46
C GLY A 41 25.22 -2.64 8.78
N ALA A 42 25.72 -1.88 9.74
CA ALA A 42 25.19 -1.91 11.10
C ALA A 42 23.90 -1.07 11.29
N GLY A 43 23.59 -0.19 10.34
CA GLY A 43 22.50 0.78 10.48
C GLY A 43 22.87 1.97 11.41
N PRO A 44 21.90 2.77 11.87
CA PRO A 44 20.48 2.65 11.52
C PRO A 44 20.20 3.01 10.05
N HIS A 45 19.30 2.26 9.41
CA HIS A 45 18.91 2.46 8.01
C HIS A 45 17.54 3.13 7.93
N PRO A 46 17.29 4.03 6.96
CA PRO A 46 15.96 4.48 6.67
C PRO A 46 15.10 3.28 6.27
N LEU A 47 13.81 3.31 6.61
CA LEU A 47 12.89 2.20 6.37
C LEU A 47 11.80 2.62 5.37
N VAL A 48 11.52 1.74 4.42
CA VAL A 48 10.37 1.86 3.52
C VAL A 48 9.43 0.67 3.72
N LEU A 49 8.19 0.93 4.14
CA LEU A 49 7.14 -0.09 4.18
C LEU A 49 6.43 -0.17 2.84
N LEU A 50 6.12 -1.39 2.44
CA LEU A 50 5.46 -1.72 1.19
C LEU A 50 4.08 -2.30 1.50
N ALA A 51 3.03 -1.60 1.05
CA ALA A 51 1.64 -2.01 1.20
C ALA A 51 1.07 -2.44 -0.16
N SER A 52 0.51 -3.63 -0.20
CA SER A 52 -0.06 -4.17 -1.44
C SER A 52 -1.54 -3.84 -1.60
N GLY A 53 -2.07 -4.16 -2.78
CA GLY A 53 -3.51 -4.21 -3.01
C GLY A 53 -4.22 -5.29 -2.19
N ASN A 54 -5.51 -5.45 -2.45
CA ASN A 54 -6.34 -6.47 -1.80
C ASN A 54 -5.79 -7.89 -1.99
N GLY A 55 -6.08 -8.77 -1.03
CA GLY A 55 -5.70 -10.17 -1.07
C GLY A 55 -5.47 -10.74 0.34
N GLY A 56 -5.42 -12.03 0.46
CA GLY A 56 -5.21 -12.74 1.72
C GLY A 56 -3.87 -13.47 1.78
N GLY A 57 -3.79 -14.53 2.59
CA GLY A 57 -2.68 -15.48 2.63
C GLY A 57 -1.63 -15.23 3.71
N GLY A 58 -1.73 -14.19 4.50
CA GLY A 58 -0.87 -13.96 5.67
C GLY A 58 0.62 -14.08 5.38
N MET A 59 1.36 -14.83 6.20
CA MET A 59 2.79 -15.04 6.05
C MET A 59 3.16 -15.74 4.73
N ALA A 60 2.28 -16.61 4.21
CA ALA A 60 2.52 -17.25 2.92
C ALA A 60 2.50 -16.22 1.78
N TRP A 61 1.61 -15.24 1.85
CA TRP A 61 1.59 -14.13 0.91
C TRP A 61 2.87 -13.29 1.01
N ILE A 62 3.32 -12.97 2.22
CA ILE A 62 4.58 -12.21 2.45
C ILE A 62 5.78 -12.91 1.78
N ARG A 63 5.94 -14.22 2.01
CA ARG A 63 7.00 -15.01 1.34
C ARG A 63 6.90 -14.93 -0.17
N ASN A 64 5.68 -15.08 -0.70
CA ASN A 64 5.45 -14.98 -2.14
C ASN A 64 5.78 -13.57 -2.67
N ALA A 65 5.36 -12.51 -1.98
CA ALA A 65 5.63 -11.14 -2.40
C ALA A 65 7.13 -10.82 -2.40
N VAL A 66 7.86 -11.22 -1.37
CA VAL A 66 9.32 -11.08 -1.32
C VAL A 66 9.99 -11.80 -2.48
N ALA A 67 9.56 -13.03 -2.77
CA ALA A 67 10.16 -13.84 -3.85
C ALA A 67 9.80 -13.33 -5.26
N ASN A 68 8.56 -12.93 -5.48
CA ASN A 68 8.02 -12.71 -6.83
C ASN A 68 7.71 -11.24 -7.16
N ARG A 69 7.64 -10.35 -6.17
CA ARG A 69 7.43 -8.90 -6.34
C ARG A 69 8.54 -8.07 -5.67
N GLY A 70 9.70 -8.69 -5.45
CA GLY A 70 10.82 -8.11 -4.71
C GLY A 70 11.68 -7.14 -5.50
N TYR A 71 11.42 -6.85 -6.78
CA TYR A 71 12.26 -5.97 -7.59
C TYR A 71 12.51 -4.61 -6.92
N ILE A 72 11.46 -3.94 -6.46
CA ILE A 72 11.60 -2.66 -5.77
C ILE A 72 12.36 -2.79 -4.45
N MET A 73 12.22 -3.93 -3.75
CA MET A 73 12.99 -4.19 -2.52
C MET A 73 14.49 -4.29 -2.81
N GLU A 74 14.89 -4.99 -3.90
CA GLU A 74 16.30 -5.05 -4.32
C GLU A 74 16.85 -3.65 -4.56
N ARG A 75 16.08 -2.82 -5.28
CA ARG A 75 16.48 -1.45 -5.58
C ARG A 75 16.58 -0.57 -4.33
N LEU A 76 15.66 -0.73 -3.37
CA LEU A 76 15.72 -0.05 -2.07
C LEU A 76 16.96 -0.47 -1.27
N LEU A 77 17.23 -1.78 -1.20
CA LEU A 77 18.40 -2.34 -0.50
C LEU A 77 19.72 -1.84 -1.12
N ASP A 78 19.80 -1.78 -2.45
CA ASP A 78 20.96 -1.23 -3.17
C ASP A 78 21.23 0.24 -2.82
N ARG A 79 20.18 1.02 -2.50
CA ARG A 79 20.29 2.42 -2.04
C ARG A 79 20.45 2.58 -0.53
N GLY A 80 20.57 1.47 0.21
CA GLY A 80 20.81 1.47 1.66
C GLY A 80 19.55 1.59 2.52
N TYR A 81 18.37 1.44 1.95
CA TYR A 81 17.12 1.39 2.69
C TYR A 81 16.83 0.00 3.24
N ALA A 82 16.40 -0.10 4.48
CA ALA A 82 15.63 -1.24 4.95
C ALA A 82 14.25 -1.21 4.30
N CYS A 83 13.66 -2.36 4.02
CA CYS A 83 12.32 -2.42 3.46
C CYS A 83 11.53 -3.60 4.00
N ALA A 84 10.22 -3.45 4.12
CA ALA A 84 9.36 -4.52 4.61
C ALA A 84 8.04 -4.59 3.86
N TRP A 85 7.66 -5.80 3.41
CA TRP A 85 6.29 -6.09 3.06
C TRP A 85 5.47 -6.29 4.33
N ILE A 86 4.28 -5.71 4.32
CA ILE A 86 3.28 -5.90 5.36
C ILE A 86 2.01 -6.54 4.76
N ARG A 87 1.18 -7.12 5.62
CA ARG A 87 -0.10 -7.67 5.20
C ARG A 87 -1.19 -7.31 6.19
N TYR A 88 -2.36 -6.93 5.67
CA TYR A 88 -3.52 -6.53 6.47
C TYR A 88 -4.06 -7.71 7.27
N ARG A 89 -4.28 -7.49 8.57
CA ARG A 89 -4.78 -8.53 9.46
C ARG A 89 -6.17 -9.03 9.07
N THR A 90 -7.04 -8.16 8.61
CA THR A 90 -8.38 -8.52 8.14
C THR A 90 -8.40 -9.53 7.00
N GLU A 91 -7.28 -9.70 6.31
CA GLU A 91 -7.11 -10.60 5.19
C GLU A 91 -6.11 -11.73 5.48
N VAL A 92 -5.45 -11.71 6.64
CA VAL A 92 -4.32 -12.59 6.98
C VAL A 92 -4.74 -14.06 7.12
N GLU A 93 -5.77 -14.31 7.92
CA GLU A 93 -6.13 -15.68 8.32
C GLU A 93 -7.03 -16.37 7.30
N LEU A 94 -7.92 -15.62 6.69
CA LEU A 94 -9.03 -16.17 5.93
C LEU A 94 -8.83 -16.09 4.42
N GLY A 95 -7.91 -15.25 3.95
CA GLY A 95 -7.74 -14.97 2.54
C GLY A 95 -8.93 -14.19 1.94
N TYR A 96 -8.63 -13.31 1.01
CA TYR A 96 -9.68 -12.51 0.37
C TYR A 96 -10.73 -13.36 -0.35
N GLU A 97 -10.30 -14.36 -1.11
CA GLU A 97 -11.16 -15.27 -1.86
C GLU A 97 -11.78 -16.37 -1.01
N ASN A 98 -11.07 -16.80 0.03
CA ASN A 98 -11.50 -17.84 0.96
C ASN A 98 -11.92 -17.28 2.30
N GLY A 99 -11.85 -15.99 2.47
CA GLY A 99 -12.30 -15.29 3.65
C GLY A 99 -13.71 -15.72 3.94
N GLY A 100 -13.92 -16.18 5.16
CA GLY A 100 -15.21 -16.72 5.56
C GLY A 100 -16.33 -15.76 5.20
N ARG A 101 -17.50 -16.29 5.06
CA ARG A 101 -18.72 -15.57 4.73
C ARG A 101 -18.86 -14.24 5.48
N LEU A 102 -18.35 -14.18 6.71
CA LEU A 102 -18.41 -13.00 7.56
C LEU A 102 -17.60 -11.80 6.99
N ILE A 103 -16.38 -12.03 6.50
CA ILE A 103 -15.56 -10.97 5.89
C ILE A 103 -16.13 -10.57 4.54
N ARG A 104 -16.61 -11.51 3.75
CA ARG A 104 -17.31 -11.22 2.51
C ARG A 104 -18.56 -10.36 2.75
N ASP A 105 -19.38 -10.74 3.71
CA ASP A 105 -20.60 -10.02 4.05
C ASP A 105 -20.31 -8.61 4.59
N THR A 106 -19.22 -8.45 5.35
CA THR A 106 -18.79 -7.13 5.85
C THR A 106 -18.29 -6.24 4.73
N ARG A 107 -17.56 -6.78 3.77
CA ARG A 107 -17.07 -6.03 2.60
C ARG A 107 -18.14 -5.75 1.57
N GLN A 108 -19.11 -6.63 1.42
CA GLN A 108 -20.11 -6.63 0.37
C GLN A 108 -21.49 -6.16 0.85
N GLY A 109 -21.62 -5.89 2.13
CA GLY A 109 -22.77 -5.24 2.69
C GLY A 109 -22.74 -3.73 2.40
N ARG A 110 -23.68 -3.04 3.00
CA ARG A 110 -23.76 -1.57 2.99
C ARG A 110 -22.48 -0.84 3.41
N ASP A 111 -21.53 -1.57 3.98
CA ASP A 111 -20.28 -1.08 4.55
C ASP A 111 -19.06 -1.34 3.66
N MET A 112 -19.23 -1.59 2.36
CA MET A 112 -18.11 -1.71 1.42
C MET A 112 -17.19 -0.49 1.41
N PHE A 113 -17.73 0.66 1.75
CA PHE A 113 -17.01 1.91 1.88
C PHE A 113 -16.48 2.15 3.28
N ASN A 114 -16.88 1.35 4.27
CA ASN A 114 -16.48 1.40 5.66
C ASN A 114 -15.62 0.19 6.00
N ARG A 115 -14.45 0.11 5.39
CA ARG A 115 -13.46 -0.87 5.84
C ARG A 115 -13.08 -0.56 7.27
N SER A 116 -12.82 -1.60 8.04
CA SER A 116 -12.36 -1.43 9.42
C SER A 116 -11.13 -0.52 9.47
N PRO A 117 -11.07 0.47 10.36
CA PRO A 117 -9.86 1.26 10.58
C PRO A 117 -8.67 0.40 11.02
N LEU A 118 -8.88 -0.84 11.42
CA LEU A 118 -7.83 -1.78 11.83
C LEU A 118 -6.73 -1.94 10.78
N GLU A 119 -7.02 -1.80 9.49
CA GLU A 119 -6.00 -2.01 8.45
C GLU A 119 -4.89 -0.95 8.55
N TYR A 120 -5.22 0.33 8.58
CA TYR A 120 -4.21 1.39 8.69
C TYR A 120 -3.67 1.54 10.12
N GLU A 121 -4.47 1.24 11.14
CA GLU A 121 -4.01 1.19 12.53
C GLU A 121 -2.96 0.10 12.73
N ASP A 122 -3.13 -1.08 12.13
CA ASP A 122 -2.14 -2.16 12.14
C ASP A 122 -0.83 -1.72 11.48
N GLU A 123 -0.90 -1.02 10.33
CA GLU A 123 0.30 -0.51 9.66
C GLU A 123 1.03 0.52 10.52
N ILE A 124 0.32 1.45 11.16
CA ILE A 124 0.91 2.42 12.09
C ILE A 124 1.55 1.69 13.29
N ALA A 125 0.87 0.68 13.84
CA ALA A 125 1.43 -0.12 14.93
C ALA A 125 2.73 -0.85 14.50
N ILE A 126 2.76 -1.39 13.29
CA ILE A 126 3.97 -2.00 12.70
C ILE A 126 5.10 -0.96 12.56
N VAL A 127 4.82 0.24 12.08
CA VAL A 127 5.80 1.34 12.02
C VAL A 127 6.38 1.61 13.40
N GLU A 128 5.53 1.76 14.42
CA GLU A 128 5.96 2.05 15.80
C GLU A 128 6.75 0.89 16.42
N GLN A 129 6.48 -0.36 16.04
CA GLN A 129 7.29 -1.50 16.46
C GLN A 129 8.66 -1.50 15.75
N LEU A 130 8.70 -1.25 14.45
CA LEU A 130 9.94 -1.22 13.68
C LEU A 130 10.86 -0.05 14.08
N LYS A 131 10.32 1.08 14.50
CA LYS A 131 11.11 2.19 15.07
C LYS A 131 11.90 1.80 16.34
N LYS A 132 11.52 0.73 17.01
CA LYS A 132 12.23 0.22 18.19
C LYS A 132 13.42 -0.68 17.82
N ASP A 133 13.51 -1.13 16.57
CA ASP A 133 14.66 -1.90 16.08
C ASP A 133 15.87 -0.97 15.94
N PRO A 134 17.00 -1.20 16.64
CA PRO A 134 18.17 -0.33 16.60
C PRO A 134 18.82 -0.24 15.21
N ARG A 135 18.48 -1.13 14.29
CA ARG A 135 18.97 -1.13 12.91
C ARG A 135 18.16 -0.18 12.00
N ILE A 136 17.03 0.34 12.49
CA ILE A 136 16.12 1.24 11.76
C ILE A 136 16.29 2.67 12.26
N ASP A 137 16.38 3.60 11.33
CA ASP A 137 16.34 5.02 11.63
C ASP A 137 14.88 5.47 11.83
N ALA A 138 14.48 5.64 13.09
CA ALA A 138 13.13 5.98 13.47
C ALA A 138 12.62 7.33 12.91
N GLU A 139 13.54 8.22 12.49
CA GLU A 139 13.21 9.52 11.94
C GLU A 139 13.08 9.52 10.40
N ARG A 140 13.45 8.41 9.74
CA ARG A 140 13.41 8.28 8.28
C ARG A 140 12.57 7.07 7.85
N ILE A 141 11.25 7.25 7.94
CA ILE A 141 10.26 6.22 7.59
C ILE A 141 9.48 6.67 6.36
N GLY A 142 9.48 5.85 5.33
CA GLY A 142 8.70 6.03 4.11
C GLY A 142 7.64 4.93 3.92
N LEU A 143 6.62 5.23 3.11
CA LEU A 143 5.59 4.28 2.71
C LEU A 143 5.50 4.22 1.18
N ILE A 144 5.30 3.03 0.64
CA ILE A 144 4.87 2.83 -0.76
C ILE A 144 3.66 1.91 -0.74
N GLY A 145 2.56 2.34 -1.31
CA GLY A 145 1.36 1.51 -1.41
C GLY A 145 0.78 1.51 -2.82
N MET A 146 0.24 0.38 -3.26
CA MET A 146 -0.46 0.30 -4.54
C MET A 146 -1.92 -0.10 -4.36
N SER A 147 -2.79 0.42 -5.22
CA SER A 147 -4.22 0.09 -5.22
C SER A 147 -4.83 0.36 -3.84
N HIS A 148 -5.40 -0.64 -3.16
CA HIS A 148 -5.82 -0.53 -1.77
C HIS A 148 -4.69 -0.06 -0.84
N GLY A 149 -3.46 -0.56 -1.02
CA GLY A 149 -2.29 -0.07 -0.28
C GLY A 149 -2.01 1.42 -0.54
N GLY A 150 -2.28 1.92 -1.74
CA GLY A 150 -2.21 3.35 -2.05
C GLY A 150 -3.25 4.16 -1.27
N GLU A 151 -4.47 3.62 -1.09
CA GLU A 151 -5.47 4.22 -0.20
C GLU A 151 -5.00 4.21 1.26
N MET A 152 -4.37 3.10 1.72
CA MET A 152 -3.81 3.02 3.08
C MET A 152 -2.74 4.10 3.30
N VAL A 153 -1.87 4.35 2.33
CA VAL A 153 -0.88 5.44 2.38
C VAL A 153 -1.56 6.77 2.66
N LEU A 154 -2.64 7.11 1.96
CA LEU A 154 -3.39 8.34 2.16
C LEU A 154 -4.05 8.40 3.56
N LYS A 155 -4.63 7.29 4.01
CA LYS A 155 -5.23 7.19 5.35
C LYS A 155 -4.20 7.32 6.46
N ILE A 156 -3.07 6.61 6.35
CA ILE A 156 -2.00 6.67 7.34
C ILE A 156 -1.46 8.09 7.45
N THR A 157 -1.17 8.74 6.33
CA THR A 157 -0.64 10.10 6.35
C THR A 157 -1.64 11.15 6.85
N SER A 158 -2.94 10.87 6.81
CA SER A 158 -3.96 11.74 7.42
C SER A 158 -4.08 11.57 8.94
N GLU A 159 -3.78 10.39 9.48
CA GLU A 159 -3.98 10.06 10.89
C GLU A 159 -2.67 10.05 11.70
N TYR A 160 -1.52 9.95 11.04
CA TYR A 160 -0.24 9.71 11.69
C TYR A 160 0.90 10.53 11.08
N GLN A 161 1.63 11.28 11.91
CA GLN A 161 2.68 12.20 11.52
C GLN A 161 4.10 11.60 11.53
N GLY A 162 4.22 10.29 11.70
CA GLY A 162 5.53 9.59 11.77
C GLY A 162 6.15 9.22 10.43
N ILE A 163 5.52 9.60 9.31
CA ILE A 163 5.98 9.28 7.94
C ILE A 163 6.61 10.50 7.30
N LYS A 164 7.80 10.34 6.72
CA LYS A 164 8.55 11.44 6.10
C LYS A 164 8.32 11.59 4.61
N ALA A 165 8.02 10.49 3.92
CA ALA A 165 7.68 10.49 2.49
C ALA A 165 6.74 9.34 2.19
N ALA A 166 5.82 9.54 1.26
CA ALA A 166 4.85 8.53 0.90
C ALA A 166 4.62 8.46 -0.62
N VAL A 167 4.39 7.27 -1.13
CA VAL A 167 4.07 7.03 -2.54
C VAL A 167 2.75 6.25 -2.62
N ALA A 168 1.73 6.89 -3.17
CA ALA A 168 0.43 6.29 -3.43
C ALA A 168 0.34 5.92 -4.92
N SER A 169 0.71 4.68 -5.24
CA SER A 169 0.65 4.17 -6.62
C SER A 169 -0.75 3.65 -6.90
N GLU A 170 -1.39 4.19 -7.92
CA GLU A 170 -2.71 3.78 -8.39
C GLU A 170 -3.74 3.66 -7.23
N PRO A 171 -3.86 4.68 -6.35
CA PRO A 171 -4.60 4.57 -5.10
C PRO A 171 -6.10 4.37 -5.33
N ALA A 172 -6.63 3.21 -4.97
CA ALA A 172 -8.06 2.92 -4.99
C ALA A 172 -8.78 3.66 -3.83
N ALA A 173 -8.67 4.98 -3.82
CA ALA A 173 -8.98 5.86 -2.69
C ALA A 173 -10.49 6.13 -2.49
N HIS A 174 -11.34 5.13 -2.69
CA HIS A 174 -12.79 5.25 -2.61
C HIS A 174 -13.26 5.73 -1.23
N GLU A 175 -12.73 5.13 -0.20
CA GLU A 175 -13.11 5.41 1.18
C GLU A 175 -12.44 6.68 1.69
N PHE A 176 -11.16 6.88 1.36
CA PHE A 176 -10.43 8.09 1.71
C PHE A 176 -11.11 9.34 1.14
N LEU A 177 -11.56 9.28 -0.11
CA LEU A 177 -12.31 10.35 -0.78
C LEU A 177 -13.79 10.42 -0.35
N ALA A 178 -14.24 9.56 0.55
CA ALA A 178 -15.64 9.46 0.96
C ALA A 178 -16.60 9.34 -0.23
N LEU A 179 -16.28 8.44 -1.18
CA LEU A 179 -17.07 8.22 -2.38
C LEU A 179 -18.49 7.78 -2.01
N ILE A 180 -19.49 8.50 -2.51
CA ILE A 180 -20.90 8.18 -2.32
C ILE A 180 -21.28 7.09 -3.33
N PRO A 181 -21.71 5.90 -2.88
CA PRO A 181 -22.09 4.82 -3.78
C PRO A 181 -23.36 5.17 -4.55
N ASP A 182 -23.35 4.81 -5.83
CA ASP A 182 -24.57 4.73 -6.60
C ASP A 182 -25.24 3.39 -6.33
N GLU A 183 -26.37 3.39 -5.67
CA GLU A 183 -27.06 2.16 -5.24
C GLU A 183 -27.43 1.24 -6.41
N THR A 184 -27.53 1.78 -7.62
CA THR A 184 -27.93 1.01 -8.80
C THR A 184 -26.75 0.51 -9.62
N ALA A 185 -25.60 1.20 -9.57
CA ALA A 185 -24.48 0.93 -10.46
C ALA A 185 -23.53 -0.17 -9.97
N PHE A 186 -23.68 -0.65 -8.72
CA PHE A 186 -22.68 -1.54 -8.06
C PHE A 186 -23.24 -2.84 -7.53
N VAL A 187 -24.50 -3.13 -7.78
CA VAL A 187 -25.10 -4.38 -7.35
C VAL A 187 -24.93 -5.42 -8.45
N GLU A 188 -24.10 -6.43 -8.19
CA GLU A 188 -23.98 -7.58 -9.07
C GLU A 188 -25.33 -8.32 -9.13
N PRO A 189 -25.95 -8.48 -10.31
CA PRO A 189 -27.30 -9.01 -10.40
C PRO A 189 -27.50 -10.42 -9.85
N GLU A 190 -26.44 -11.25 -9.91
CA GLU A 190 -26.48 -12.66 -9.47
C GLU A 190 -26.30 -12.81 -7.97
N THR A 191 -25.50 -11.95 -7.35
CA THR A 191 -25.11 -12.08 -5.93
C THR A 191 -25.75 -11.01 -5.06
N GLY A 192 -26.29 -9.95 -5.63
CA GLY A 192 -26.76 -8.78 -4.90
C GLY A 192 -25.64 -7.99 -4.21
N MET A 193 -24.39 -8.26 -4.56
CA MET A 193 -23.22 -7.68 -3.94
C MET A 193 -22.75 -6.44 -4.72
N ARG A 194 -22.18 -5.49 -4.01
CA ARG A 194 -21.58 -4.30 -4.62
C ARG A 194 -20.12 -4.59 -4.94
N ASN A 195 -19.72 -4.39 -6.18
CA ASN A 195 -18.32 -4.44 -6.59
C ASN A 195 -17.87 -3.05 -7.05
N ILE A 196 -17.16 -2.34 -6.18
CA ILE A 196 -16.68 -1.00 -6.46
C ILE A 196 -15.48 -1.02 -7.39
N GLU A 197 -14.67 -2.05 -7.30
CA GLU A 197 -13.40 -2.15 -8.04
C GLU A 197 -13.64 -2.31 -9.55
N GLU A 198 -14.81 -2.81 -9.95
CA GLU A 198 -15.21 -2.87 -11.36
C GLU A 198 -15.83 -1.58 -11.90
N MET A 199 -15.96 -0.54 -11.05
CA MET A 199 -16.49 0.75 -11.51
C MET A 199 -15.55 1.39 -12.52
N GLN A 200 -16.15 1.82 -13.63
CA GLN A 200 -15.48 2.70 -14.58
C GLN A 200 -15.46 4.13 -14.04
N MET A 201 -14.32 4.53 -13.47
CA MET A 201 -14.08 5.84 -12.85
C MET A 201 -12.93 6.57 -13.54
N LEU A 202 -13.00 6.66 -14.87
CA LEU A 202 -11.99 7.33 -15.71
C LEU A 202 -12.03 8.85 -15.61
N GLU A 203 -13.22 9.41 -15.51
CA GLU A 203 -13.46 10.85 -15.63
C GLU A 203 -13.45 11.52 -14.25
N THR A 204 -12.53 12.45 -14.02
CA THR A 204 -12.39 13.20 -12.75
C THR A 204 -13.67 13.92 -12.35
N GLU A 205 -14.38 14.56 -13.28
CA GLU A 205 -15.66 15.24 -13.02
C GLU A 205 -16.72 14.29 -12.47
N LYS A 206 -16.77 13.07 -13.02
CA LYS A 206 -17.70 12.05 -12.57
C LYS A 206 -17.36 11.59 -11.15
N VAL A 207 -16.08 11.40 -10.85
CA VAL A 207 -15.61 11.07 -9.49
C VAL A 207 -15.97 12.20 -8.52
N ARG A 208 -15.60 13.45 -8.86
CA ARG A 208 -15.89 14.63 -8.02
C ARG A 208 -17.37 14.79 -7.70
N SER A 209 -18.25 14.50 -8.65
CA SER A 209 -19.71 14.59 -8.45
C SER A 209 -20.26 13.57 -7.45
N ARG A 210 -19.45 12.59 -7.07
CA ARG A 210 -19.85 11.44 -6.23
C ARG A 210 -19.10 11.35 -4.91
N ILE A 211 -18.26 12.28 -4.59
CA ILE A 211 -17.56 12.31 -3.29
C ILE A 211 -18.25 13.25 -2.32
N ASP A 212 -18.18 12.92 -1.03
CA ASP A 212 -18.47 13.84 0.05
C ASP A 212 -17.24 14.74 0.23
N LEU A 213 -17.26 15.88 -0.46
CA LEU A 213 -16.09 16.78 -0.51
C LEU A 213 -15.72 17.31 0.87
N GLU A 214 -16.68 17.56 1.76
CA GLU A 214 -16.41 18.06 3.11
C GLU A 214 -15.59 17.04 3.90
N LYS A 215 -16.00 15.77 3.90
CA LYS A 215 -15.26 14.70 4.56
C LYS A 215 -13.90 14.41 3.93
N ALA A 216 -13.81 14.43 2.60
CA ALA A 216 -12.54 14.24 1.92
C ALA A 216 -11.55 15.35 2.29
N MET A 217 -11.98 16.61 2.28
CA MET A 217 -11.14 17.76 2.65
C MET A 217 -10.78 17.79 4.13
N GLU A 218 -11.65 17.33 5.03
CA GLU A 218 -11.34 17.16 6.46
C GLU A 218 -10.12 16.24 6.63
N ARG A 219 -10.13 15.06 6.00
CA ARG A 219 -9.03 14.09 6.03
C ARG A 219 -7.76 14.65 5.40
N ILE A 220 -7.88 15.27 4.23
CA ILE A 220 -6.76 15.88 3.52
C ILE A 220 -6.12 16.99 4.35
N SER A 221 -6.89 17.76 5.11
CA SER A 221 -6.40 18.91 5.86
C SER A 221 -5.31 18.55 6.88
N THR A 222 -5.31 17.32 7.38
CA THR A 222 -4.36 16.83 8.40
C THR A 222 -3.04 16.31 7.81
N ILE A 223 -2.94 16.14 6.49
CA ILE A 223 -1.74 15.61 5.83
C ILE A 223 -0.66 16.69 5.75
N ASP A 224 0.53 16.38 6.29
CA ASP A 224 1.74 17.20 6.16
C ASP A 224 2.89 16.44 5.47
N THR A 225 2.76 15.14 5.30
CA THR A 225 3.73 14.28 4.63
C THR A 225 3.78 14.58 3.13
N PRO A 226 4.96 14.74 2.52
CA PRO A 226 5.10 14.76 1.07
C PRO A 226 4.61 13.46 0.43
N ILE A 227 3.73 13.56 -0.58
CA ILE A 227 3.11 12.42 -1.25
C ILE A 227 3.35 12.48 -2.75
N LEU A 228 3.90 11.41 -3.32
CA LEU A 228 3.87 11.15 -4.76
C LEU A 228 2.63 10.33 -5.08
N VAL A 229 1.69 10.88 -5.82
CA VAL A 229 0.54 10.13 -6.35
C VAL A 229 0.86 9.69 -7.77
N MET A 230 0.77 8.40 -8.02
CA MET A 230 1.06 7.82 -9.31
C MET A 230 -0.23 7.27 -9.95
N GLY A 231 -0.46 7.62 -11.21
CA GLY A 231 -1.56 7.08 -12.00
C GLY A 231 -1.08 6.07 -13.03
N ARG A 232 -2.04 5.40 -13.66
CA ARG A 232 -1.82 4.53 -14.82
C ARG A 232 -2.82 4.96 -15.91
N GLU A 233 -2.30 5.31 -17.09
CA GLU A 233 -3.15 5.71 -18.21
C GLU A 233 -4.07 4.55 -18.60
N ASP A 234 -5.30 4.87 -18.97
CA ASP A 234 -6.35 3.90 -19.29
C ASP A 234 -6.77 2.93 -18.16
N ASP A 235 -6.31 3.16 -16.91
CA ASP A 235 -6.86 2.43 -15.78
C ASP A 235 -8.32 2.84 -15.53
N HIS A 236 -9.17 1.85 -15.27
CA HIS A 236 -10.59 2.09 -15.00
C HIS A 236 -10.84 2.97 -13.77
N LEU A 237 -9.86 3.13 -12.88
CA LEU A 237 -9.87 4.00 -11.70
C LEU A 237 -9.04 5.27 -11.86
N GLN A 238 -8.50 5.57 -13.04
CA GLN A 238 -7.62 6.72 -13.28
C GLN A 238 -8.20 8.05 -12.75
N GLY A 239 -9.50 8.24 -12.87
CA GLY A 239 -10.17 9.43 -12.33
C GLY A 239 -10.07 9.54 -10.81
N ILE A 240 -10.11 8.42 -10.08
CA ILE A 240 -9.93 8.39 -8.62
C ILE A 240 -8.49 8.78 -8.26
N PHE A 241 -7.51 8.23 -8.96
CA PHE A 241 -6.09 8.55 -8.74
C PHE A 241 -5.85 10.05 -8.97
N ARG A 242 -6.38 10.57 -10.06
CA ARG A 242 -6.22 11.98 -10.42
C ARG A 242 -6.93 12.91 -9.44
N VAL A 243 -8.15 12.60 -9.01
CA VAL A 243 -8.90 13.40 -8.02
C VAL A 243 -8.19 13.40 -6.67
N SER A 244 -7.60 12.28 -6.26
CA SER A 244 -6.79 12.23 -5.02
C SER A 244 -5.66 13.26 -5.06
N TYR A 245 -4.91 13.32 -6.17
CA TYR A 245 -3.89 14.33 -6.36
C TYR A 245 -4.46 15.76 -6.39
N GLU A 246 -5.51 16.01 -7.17
CA GLU A 246 -6.07 17.34 -7.35
C GLU A 246 -6.58 17.94 -6.04
N LEU A 247 -7.26 17.15 -5.20
CA LEU A 247 -7.74 17.60 -3.91
C LEU A 247 -6.61 17.88 -2.91
N LEU A 248 -5.55 17.08 -2.92
CA LEU A 248 -4.34 17.37 -2.15
C LEU A 248 -3.69 18.68 -2.60
N ALA A 249 -3.56 18.90 -3.90
CA ALA A 249 -3.01 20.13 -4.46
C ALA A 249 -3.91 21.34 -4.18
N GLU A 250 -5.22 21.23 -4.29
CA GLU A 250 -6.20 22.27 -3.94
C GLU A 250 -6.14 22.68 -2.47
N ALA A 251 -5.73 21.74 -1.59
CA ALA A 251 -5.51 21.96 -0.17
C ALA A 251 -4.08 22.45 0.17
N ASP A 252 -3.29 22.87 -0.82
CA ASP A 252 -1.88 23.28 -0.67
C ASP A 252 -1.00 22.22 0.04
N LYS A 253 -1.29 20.93 -0.14
CA LYS A 253 -0.48 19.85 0.44
C LYS A 253 0.75 19.57 -0.42
N PRO A 254 1.86 19.09 0.19
CA PRO A 254 3.07 18.75 -0.56
C PRO A 254 2.84 17.47 -1.37
N VAL A 255 2.35 17.61 -2.59
CA VAL A 255 1.98 16.50 -3.45
C VAL A 255 2.55 16.65 -4.85
N GLU A 256 3.02 15.55 -5.41
CA GLU A 256 3.47 15.43 -6.79
C GLU A 256 2.59 14.42 -7.55
N TRP A 257 2.51 14.58 -8.86
CA TRP A 257 1.76 13.70 -9.74
C TRP A 257 2.63 13.19 -10.88
N VAL A 258 2.53 11.89 -11.12
CA VAL A 258 3.04 11.24 -12.33
C VAL A 258 2.05 10.20 -12.83
N SER A 259 1.92 10.03 -14.13
CA SER A 259 1.11 8.97 -14.73
C SER A 259 1.92 8.27 -15.81
N TRP A 260 1.76 6.96 -15.92
CA TRP A 260 2.49 6.13 -16.86
C TRP A 260 1.53 5.29 -17.70
N ASP A 261 1.86 5.15 -18.98
CA ASP A 261 1.20 4.18 -19.87
C ASP A 261 1.79 2.80 -19.63
N HIS A 262 1.03 1.92 -18.99
CA HIS A 262 1.46 0.56 -18.65
C HIS A 262 0.26 -0.39 -18.55
N ASP A 263 0.40 -1.61 -19.07
CA ASP A 263 -0.67 -2.62 -19.05
C ASP A 263 -0.95 -3.19 -17.65
N LEU A 264 0.07 -3.20 -16.78
CA LEU A 264 -0.03 -3.81 -15.46
C LEU A 264 -0.49 -2.79 -14.41
N HIS A 265 -1.59 -3.04 -13.74
CA HIS A 265 -1.96 -2.40 -12.48
C HIS A 265 -0.94 -2.81 -11.39
N GLY A 266 -0.33 -1.84 -10.72
CA GLY A 266 0.77 -2.08 -9.77
C GLY A 266 2.14 -2.26 -10.45
N TYR A 267 2.40 -1.53 -11.50
CA TYR A 267 3.65 -1.59 -12.29
C TYR A 267 4.92 -1.23 -11.49
N VAL A 268 4.79 -0.59 -10.32
CA VAL A 268 5.90 -0.36 -9.38
C VAL A 268 6.34 -1.64 -8.66
N TYR A 269 5.57 -2.71 -8.77
CA TYR A 269 5.88 -4.04 -8.24
C TYR A 269 5.98 -5.08 -9.35
N PRO A 270 6.99 -5.00 -10.24
CA PRO A 270 7.19 -5.97 -11.31
C PRO A 270 7.21 -7.40 -10.78
N ILE A 271 6.57 -8.30 -11.53
CA ILE A 271 6.43 -9.70 -11.15
C ILE A 271 7.63 -10.48 -11.70
N ARG A 272 8.06 -11.50 -10.98
CA ARG A 272 9.07 -12.44 -11.44
C ARG A 272 8.45 -13.44 -12.42
N GLY A 273 8.99 -13.52 -13.61
CA GLY A 273 8.56 -14.46 -14.64
C GLY A 273 8.99 -15.91 -14.37
N SER A 274 8.52 -16.82 -15.19
CA SER A 274 8.83 -18.26 -15.08
C SER A 274 10.31 -18.60 -15.30
N ASP A 275 11.07 -17.71 -15.94
CA ASP A 275 12.51 -17.80 -16.13
C ASP A 275 13.34 -17.34 -14.91
N GLY A 276 12.64 -16.89 -13.84
CA GLY A 276 13.24 -16.39 -12.62
C GLY A 276 13.72 -14.94 -12.69
N GLN A 277 13.51 -14.24 -13.81
CA GLN A 277 13.82 -12.82 -13.95
C GLN A 277 12.58 -11.97 -13.68
N TYR A 278 12.77 -10.72 -13.22
CA TYR A 278 11.66 -9.79 -13.09
C TYR A 278 11.25 -9.25 -14.47
N GLU A 279 9.96 -9.22 -14.72
CA GLU A 279 9.37 -8.64 -15.94
C GLU A 279 9.36 -7.11 -15.83
N VAL A 280 10.50 -6.50 -16.14
CA VAL A 280 10.72 -5.06 -16.01
C VAL A 280 10.91 -4.43 -17.38
N ASN A 281 9.88 -3.80 -17.91
CA ASN A 281 9.99 -2.99 -19.11
C ASN A 281 10.60 -1.60 -18.79
N GLU A 282 10.78 -0.76 -19.80
CA GLU A 282 11.38 0.56 -19.65
C GLU A 282 10.52 1.49 -18.75
N VAL A 283 9.20 1.41 -18.87
CA VAL A 283 8.26 2.21 -18.07
C VAL A 283 8.32 1.81 -16.60
N ALA A 284 8.18 0.51 -16.28
CA ALA A 284 8.27 0.03 -14.91
C ALA A 284 9.62 0.37 -14.26
N ARG A 285 10.72 0.29 -15.05
CA ARG A 285 12.05 0.69 -14.58
C ARG A 285 12.11 2.17 -14.27
N ALA A 286 11.66 3.03 -15.18
CA ALA A 286 11.66 4.47 -14.99
C ALA A 286 10.77 4.89 -13.82
N ALA A 287 9.61 4.25 -13.66
CA ALA A 287 8.69 4.49 -12.56
C ALA A 287 9.31 4.12 -11.20
N VAL A 288 9.94 2.94 -11.10
CA VAL A 288 10.63 2.50 -9.87
C VAL A 288 11.79 3.43 -9.55
N GLU A 289 12.64 3.81 -10.52
CA GLU A 289 13.73 4.77 -10.26
C GLU A 289 13.17 6.14 -9.84
N GLY A 290 12.09 6.62 -10.45
CA GLY A 290 11.41 7.85 -10.03
C GLY A 290 10.90 7.81 -8.59
N VAL A 291 10.35 6.67 -8.16
CA VAL A 291 9.95 6.44 -6.76
C VAL A 291 11.17 6.51 -5.83
N LEU A 292 12.26 5.87 -6.20
CA LEU A 292 13.48 5.86 -5.40
C LEU A 292 14.11 7.26 -5.30
N ASP A 293 14.14 8.01 -6.41
CA ASP A 293 14.65 9.39 -6.44
C ASP A 293 13.76 10.31 -5.57
N TYR A 294 12.45 10.10 -5.60
CA TYR A 294 11.51 10.80 -4.72
C TYR A 294 11.79 10.51 -3.24
N LEU A 295 12.00 9.25 -2.88
CA LEU A 295 12.34 8.87 -1.51
C LEU A 295 13.70 9.44 -1.08
N ASP A 296 14.72 9.39 -1.94
CA ASP A 296 16.04 9.99 -1.65
C ASP A 296 15.98 11.50 -1.41
N ALA A 297 15.02 12.19 -2.03
CA ALA A 297 14.83 13.62 -1.85
C ALA A 297 14.12 14.02 -0.54
N HIS A 298 13.35 13.08 0.05
CA HIS A 298 12.47 13.38 1.18
C HIS A 298 12.77 12.58 2.45
N LEU A 299 13.53 11.48 2.37
CA LEU A 299 13.98 10.65 3.50
C LEU A 299 15.45 10.89 3.82
#